data_74e7871086b6d191917d3cc559478a88
#
_entry.id   74e7871086b6d191917d3cc559478a88
#
_cell.length_a   1.000
_cell.length_b   1.000
_cell.length_c   1.000
_cell.angle_alpha   90.00
_cell.angle_beta   90.00
_cell.angle_gamma   90.00
#
_symmetry.space_group_name_H-M   'P 1'
#
loop_
_entity.id
_entity.type
_entity.pdbx_description
1 polymer ?
#
loop_
_entity_poly.entity_id
_entity_poly.type
_entity_poly.pdbx_seq_one_letter_code
_entity_poly.pdbx_strand_id
1 'polypeptide(L)'
;MTVYRKNISINVGETFSEDLTLLSADGSGVVDLTGFTAQSKIRKSPQNYRFADIQVGIVNASQGLINISIASTITKFLQGGRHVYDIVLTKPNGFKMVAVEGNALVRSGILSLIHISEPTRPY
;
A
#
# COMPACT_ATOMS: atom_id res chain seq x y z
N MET A 1 -14.28 -13.72 3.10
CA MET A 1 -13.20 -13.34 2.17
C MET A 1 -11.86 -13.71 2.79
N THR A 2 -11.00 -14.29 1.99
CA THR A 2 -9.64 -14.62 2.42
C THR A 2 -8.77 -13.39 2.35
N VAL A 3 -7.90 -13.21 3.34
CA VAL A 3 -6.95 -12.10 3.31
C VAL A 3 -5.94 -12.37 2.19
N TYR A 4 -5.77 -11.40 1.32
CA TYR A 4 -4.87 -11.50 0.18
C TYR A 4 -3.52 -10.92 0.59
N ARG A 5 -2.44 -11.66 0.32
CA ARG A 5 -1.10 -11.19 0.66
C ARG A 5 -0.40 -10.62 -0.55
N LYS A 6 0.09 -9.41 -0.41
CA LYS A 6 0.80 -8.74 -1.49
C LYS A 6 1.91 -7.89 -0.90
N ASN A 7 3.14 -8.17 -1.31
CA ASN A 7 4.29 -7.35 -0.91
C ASN A 7 4.49 -6.24 -1.94
N ILE A 8 4.86 -5.07 -1.47
CA ILE A 8 5.06 -3.92 -2.34
C ILE A 8 6.44 -3.30 -2.06
N SER A 9 6.94 -2.57 -3.04
CA SER A 9 8.18 -1.81 -2.92
C SER A 9 7.90 -0.34 -3.17
N ILE A 10 8.42 0.50 -2.31
CA ILE A 10 8.22 1.93 -2.39
C ILE A 10 9.58 2.59 -2.41
N ASN A 11 9.80 3.50 -3.36
CA ASN A 11 11.04 4.25 -3.42
C ASN A 11 10.82 5.62 -2.79
N VAL A 12 11.69 5.99 -1.84
CA VAL A 12 11.60 7.27 -1.17
C VAL A 12 11.72 8.39 -2.20
N GLY A 13 10.80 9.34 -2.14
CA GLY A 13 10.80 10.49 -3.04
C GLY A 13 10.09 10.27 -4.36
N GLU A 14 9.63 9.06 -4.63
CA GLU A 14 8.87 8.77 -5.85
C GLU A 14 7.41 8.55 -5.50
N THR A 15 6.55 8.88 -6.45
CA THR A 15 5.15 8.53 -6.31
C THR A 15 5.00 7.02 -6.48
N PHE A 16 4.35 6.40 -5.51
CA PHE A 16 4.04 4.98 -5.58
C PHE A 16 2.61 4.80 -6.07
N SER A 17 2.41 3.88 -7.00
CA SER A 17 1.06 3.57 -7.48
C SER A 17 1.05 2.14 -8.01
N GLU A 18 0.03 1.40 -7.63
CA GLU A 18 -0.11 0.02 -8.07
C GLU A 18 -1.58 -0.39 -8.09
N ASP A 19 -1.97 -1.15 -9.11
CA ASP A 19 -3.33 -1.68 -9.22
C ASP A 19 -3.36 -3.09 -8.68
N LEU A 20 -4.44 -3.43 -7.97
CA LEU A 20 -4.65 -4.77 -7.45
C LEU A 20 -6.06 -5.23 -7.80
N THR A 21 -6.18 -6.50 -8.15
CA THR A 21 -7.49 -7.12 -8.37
C THR A 21 -7.75 -8.09 -7.23
N LEU A 22 -8.87 -7.90 -6.53
CA LEU A 22 -9.22 -8.74 -5.40
C LEU A 22 -10.06 -9.92 -5.89
N LEU A 23 -9.66 -11.12 -5.49
CA LEU A 23 -10.34 -12.34 -5.90
C LEU A 23 -11.20 -12.86 -4.77
N SER A 24 -12.27 -13.57 -5.13
CA SER A 24 -13.11 -14.21 -4.12
C SER A 24 -12.32 -15.30 -3.40
N ALA A 25 -12.79 -15.67 -2.20
CA ALA A 25 -12.09 -16.62 -1.36
C ALA A 25 -11.88 -17.97 -2.03
N ASP A 26 -12.82 -18.39 -2.88
CA ASP A 26 -12.71 -19.67 -3.56
C ASP A 26 -12.00 -19.58 -4.91
N GLY A 27 -11.56 -18.39 -5.28
CA GLY A 27 -10.84 -18.20 -6.53
C GLY A 27 -11.70 -18.25 -7.78
N SER A 28 -13.01 -18.32 -7.64
CA SER A 28 -13.90 -18.49 -8.78
C SER A 28 -14.13 -17.20 -9.56
N GLY A 29 -13.73 -16.07 -9.04
CA GLY A 29 -13.91 -14.79 -9.72
C GLY A 29 -13.42 -13.63 -8.89
N VAL A 30 -13.77 -12.43 -9.33
CA VAL A 30 -13.36 -11.20 -8.63
C VAL A 30 -14.40 -10.84 -7.58
N VAL A 31 -13.98 -10.05 -6.60
CA VAL A 31 -14.86 -9.55 -5.55
C VAL A 31 -15.58 -8.32 -6.08
N ASP A 32 -16.89 -8.28 -5.91
CA ASP A 32 -17.69 -7.10 -6.28
C ASP A 32 -17.60 -6.11 -5.12
N LEU A 33 -17.02 -4.96 -5.37
CA LEU A 33 -16.78 -3.94 -4.35
C LEU A 33 -17.80 -2.80 -4.41
N THR A 34 -18.94 -3.01 -5.07
CA THR A 34 -19.96 -1.98 -5.17
C THR A 34 -20.44 -1.55 -3.78
N GLY A 35 -20.36 -0.27 -3.50
CA GLY A 35 -20.77 0.26 -2.20
C GLY A 35 -19.75 0.14 -1.10
N PHE A 36 -18.59 -0.46 -1.37
CA PHE A 36 -17.53 -0.58 -0.37
C PHE A 36 -16.73 0.71 -0.30
N THR A 37 -16.13 0.94 0.85
CA THR A 37 -15.09 1.96 0.99
C THR A 37 -13.81 1.25 1.44
N ALA A 38 -12.68 1.89 1.21
CA ALA A 38 -11.40 1.28 1.48
C ALA A 38 -10.46 2.28 2.12
N GLN A 39 -9.61 1.80 3.03
CA GLN A 39 -8.52 2.60 3.58
C GLN A 39 -7.32 1.73 3.78
N SER A 40 -6.16 2.36 3.77
CA SER A 40 -4.91 1.64 3.90
C SER A 40 -3.90 2.49 4.68
N LYS A 41 -3.05 1.82 5.44
CA LYS A 41 -2.00 2.47 6.23
C LYS A 41 -0.73 1.65 6.14
N ILE A 42 0.39 2.35 6.21
CA ILE A 42 1.70 1.72 6.24
C ILE A 42 2.38 2.08 7.56
N ARG A 43 3.00 1.13 8.22
CA ARG A 43 3.68 1.31 9.50
C ARG A 43 4.99 0.57 9.51
N LYS A 44 5.88 1.01 10.40
CA LYS A 44 7.17 0.35 10.57
C LYS A 44 6.99 -1.07 11.11
N SER A 45 6.03 -1.27 12.00
CA SER A 45 5.71 -2.60 12.53
C SER A 45 4.25 -2.61 12.95
N PRO A 46 3.67 -3.81 13.14
CA PRO A 46 2.26 -3.89 13.54
C PRO A 46 1.95 -3.20 14.87
N GLN A 47 2.94 -3.15 15.78
CA GLN A 47 2.74 -2.52 17.08
C GLN A 47 2.98 -1.03 17.07
N ASN A 48 3.49 -0.47 15.98
CA ASN A 48 3.83 0.93 15.92
C ASN A 48 2.58 1.72 15.57
N TYR A 49 2.21 2.73 16.39
CA TYR A 49 1.05 3.54 16.03
C TYR A 49 1.39 4.68 15.10
N ARG A 50 2.64 4.92 14.83
CA ARG A 50 2.97 5.88 13.77
C ARG A 50 2.73 5.23 12.44
N PHE A 51 2.05 5.93 11.57
CA PHE A 51 1.71 5.39 10.26
C PHE A 51 1.58 6.52 9.25
N ALA A 52 1.60 6.14 7.98
CA ALA A 52 1.25 7.04 6.89
C ALA A 52 0.06 6.44 6.18
N ASP A 53 -0.77 7.29 5.58
CA ASP A 53 -1.92 6.82 4.84
C ASP A 53 -1.49 6.44 3.42
N ILE A 54 -2.04 5.33 2.96
CA ILE A 54 -1.96 4.95 1.55
C ILE A 54 -3.32 5.29 0.95
N GLN A 55 -3.33 6.00 -0.17
CA GLN A 55 -4.58 6.32 -0.84
C GLN A 55 -5.09 5.09 -1.55
N VAL A 56 -6.35 4.75 -1.35
CA VAL A 56 -6.96 3.62 -2.03
C VAL A 56 -8.16 4.10 -2.81
N GLY A 57 -8.13 3.87 -4.11
CA GLY A 57 -9.26 4.19 -4.96
C GLY A 57 -9.84 2.91 -5.53
N ILE A 58 -11.17 2.81 -5.57
CA ILE A 58 -11.83 1.68 -6.21
C ILE A 58 -12.00 2.06 -7.67
N VAL A 59 -11.22 1.42 -8.55
CA VAL A 59 -11.18 1.77 -9.96
C VAL A 59 -12.35 1.17 -10.69
N ASN A 60 -12.62 -0.12 -10.44
CA ASN A 60 -13.74 -0.82 -11.06
C ASN A 60 -14.32 -1.77 -10.03
N ALA A 61 -15.39 -1.34 -9.39
CA ALA A 61 -15.95 -2.07 -8.27
C ALA A 61 -16.42 -3.47 -8.67
N SER A 62 -17.08 -3.58 -9.80
CA SER A 62 -17.62 -4.89 -10.21
C SER A 62 -16.53 -5.88 -10.58
N GLN A 63 -15.34 -5.41 -10.88
CA GLN A 63 -14.21 -6.26 -11.22
C GLN A 63 -13.22 -6.42 -10.07
N GLY A 64 -13.51 -5.83 -8.92
CA GLY A 64 -12.63 -5.93 -7.77
C GLY A 64 -11.30 -5.21 -7.96
N LEU A 65 -11.26 -4.23 -8.84
CA LEU A 65 -10.02 -3.54 -9.18
C LEU A 65 -9.87 -2.30 -8.32
N ILE A 66 -8.77 -2.22 -7.58
CA ILE A 66 -8.45 -1.06 -6.75
C ILE A 66 -7.07 -0.54 -7.14
N ASN A 67 -6.82 0.71 -6.81
CA ASN A 67 -5.50 1.33 -6.99
C ASN A 67 -5.03 1.82 -5.64
N ILE A 68 -3.80 1.51 -5.28
CA ILE A 68 -3.16 2.04 -4.08
C ILE A 68 -2.05 2.99 -4.51
N SER A 69 -1.93 4.11 -3.83
CA SER A 69 -0.94 5.11 -4.19
C SER A 69 -0.48 5.90 -2.98
N ILE A 70 0.75 6.40 -3.05
CA ILE A 70 1.30 7.30 -2.05
C ILE A 70 2.01 8.40 -2.79
N ALA A 71 1.66 9.65 -2.48
CA ALA A 71 2.28 10.79 -3.14
C ALA A 71 3.76 10.91 -2.78
N SER A 72 4.55 11.45 -3.69
CA SER A 72 5.98 11.63 -3.45
C SER A 72 6.25 12.53 -2.25
N THR A 73 5.34 13.46 -1.96
CA THR A 73 5.46 14.33 -0.79
C THR A 73 5.35 13.57 0.52
N ILE A 74 4.78 12.36 0.47
CA ILE A 74 4.67 11.50 1.65
C ILE A 74 5.77 10.46 1.66
N THR A 75 6.08 9.85 0.51
CA THR A 75 7.12 8.83 0.48
C THR A 75 8.47 9.38 0.89
N LYS A 76 8.73 10.66 0.65
CA LYS A 76 10.02 11.23 1.02
C LYS A 76 10.25 11.26 2.53
N PHE A 77 9.21 11.13 3.32
CA PHE A 77 9.33 11.09 4.77
C PHE A 77 9.35 9.67 5.33
N LEU A 78 9.17 8.66 4.49
CA LEU A 78 9.22 7.29 4.96
C LEU A 78 10.65 6.88 5.24
N GLN A 79 10.84 6.19 6.35
CA GLN A 79 12.15 5.68 6.70
C GLN A 79 12.45 4.46 5.84
N GLY A 80 13.67 4.34 5.35
CA GLY A 80 14.05 3.16 4.60
C GLY A 80 13.96 1.89 5.45
N GLY A 81 13.66 0.77 4.82
CA GLY A 81 13.59 -0.52 5.49
C GLY A 81 12.24 -1.18 5.31
N ARG A 82 12.02 -2.23 6.11
CA ARG A 82 10.80 -3.01 6.00
C ARG A 82 9.68 -2.39 6.81
N HIS A 83 8.55 -2.25 6.17
CA HIS A 83 7.31 -1.78 6.79
C HIS A 83 6.24 -2.82 6.56
N VAL A 84 5.11 -2.66 7.23
CA VAL A 84 3.92 -3.49 6.99
C VAL A 84 2.78 -2.57 6.59
N TYR A 85 1.87 -3.10 5.82
CA TYR A 85 0.68 -2.34 5.42
C TYR A 85 -0.51 -3.28 5.34
N ASP A 86 -1.70 -2.70 5.37
CA ASP A 86 -2.92 -3.44 5.12
C ASP A 86 -3.92 -2.55 4.38
N ILE A 87 -4.92 -3.20 3.79
CA ILE A 87 -6.04 -2.52 3.17
C ILE A 87 -7.30 -3.04 3.84
N VAL A 88 -8.06 -2.13 4.43
CA VAL A 88 -9.30 -2.46 5.12
C VAL A 88 -10.46 -2.03 4.25
N LEU A 89 -11.37 -2.95 3.97
CA LEU A 89 -12.59 -2.66 3.25
C LEU A 89 -13.74 -2.56 4.24
N THR A 90 -14.63 -1.60 3.99
CA THR A 90 -15.83 -1.43 4.79
C THR A 90 -17.04 -1.65 3.88
N LYS A 91 -17.87 -2.61 4.25
CA LYS A 91 -19.10 -2.89 3.51
C LYS A 91 -20.13 -1.79 3.71
N PRO A 92 -21.14 -1.68 2.85
CA PRO A 92 -22.17 -0.65 3.03
C PRO A 92 -22.88 -0.72 4.38
N ASN A 93 -22.92 -1.90 4.99
CA ASN A 93 -23.55 -2.07 6.31
C ASN A 93 -22.62 -1.73 7.47
N GLY A 94 -21.41 -1.27 7.17
CA GLY A 94 -20.44 -0.89 8.22
C GLY A 94 -19.49 -1.99 8.63
N PHE A 95 -19.64 -3.19 8.12
CA PHE A 95 -18.75 -4.31 8.49
C PHE A 95 -17.36 -4.08 7.89
N LYS A 96 -16.33 -4.11 8.73
CA LYS A 96 -14.95 -3.89 8.29
C LYS A 96 -14.20 -5.21 8.22
N MET A 97 -13.35 -5.33 7.21
CA MET A 97 -12.51 -6.51 7.07
C MET A 97 -11.16 -6.14 6.47
N VAL A 98 -10.13 -6.85 6.86
CA VAL A 98 -8.81 -6.71 6.23
C VAL A 98 -8.83 -7.54 4.97
N ALA A 99 -8.65 -6.90 3.83
CA ALA A 99 -8.71 -7.59 2.55
C ALA A 99 -7.32 -7.92 2.02
N VAL A 100 -6.35 -7.04 2.29
CA VAL A 100 -4.98 -7.20 1.80
C VAL A 100 -4.04 -6.85 2.92
N GLU A 101 -2.97 -7.61 3.03
CA GLU A 101 -1.89 -7.25 3.96
C GLU A 101 -0.57 -7.71 3.36
N GLY A 102 0.51 -7.14 3.82
CA GLY A 102 1.82 -7.55 3.34
C GLY A 102 2.93 -6.67 3.86
N ASN A 103 4.11 -6.93 3.35
CA ASN A 103 5.28 -6.12 3.66
C ASN A 103 5.43 -5.04 2.61
N ALA A 104 5.88 -3.88 3.06
CA ALA A 104 6.22 -2.79 2.17
C ALA A 104 7.69 -2.50 2.38
N LEU A 105 8.50 -2.77 1.38
CA LEU A 105 9.93 -2.47 1.45
C LEU A 105 10.12 -1.05 0.97
N VAL A 106 10.56 -0.18 1.87
CA VAL A 106 10.82 1.22 1.56
C VAL A 106 12.31 1.34 1.26
N ARG A 107 12.62 1.72 0.04
CA ARG A 107 13.99 1.82 -0.44
C ARG A 107 14.39 3.29 -0.44
N SER A 108 15.48 3.60 0.25
CA SER A 108 15.95 4.98 0.27
C SER A 108 16.50 5.41 -1.08
N GLY A 109 16.87 4.51 -1.88
CA GLY A 109 17.03 4.73 -3.28
C GLY A 109 18.13 5.66 -3.71
N ILE A 110 18.21 5.74 -5.00
CA ILE A 110 19.26 6.45 -5.66
C ILE A 110 19.13 7.93 -5.54
N LEU A 111 17.93 8.42 -5.38
CA LEU A 111 17.73 9.84 -5.29
C LEU A 111 18.47 10.45 -4.12
N SER A 112 18.46 9.79 -2.97
CA SER A 112 19.19 10.32 -1.85
C SER A 112 20.68 10.20 -2.03
N LEU A 113 21.14 9.30 -2.86
CA LEU A 113 22.53 9.22 -3.15
C LEU A 113 22.98 10.28 -4.08
N ILE A 114 22.14 10.55 -5.06
CA ILE A 114 22.49 11.51 -6.04
C ILE A 114 22.68 12.84 -5.50
N HIS A 115 21.84 13.24 -4.60
CA HIS A 115 21.96 14.49 -4.14
C HIS A 115 22.93 14.65 -3.11
N ILE A 116 23.63 13.80 -2.88
CA ILE A 116 24.54 13.91 -2.08
C ILE A 116 25.66 14.03 -2.60
N SER A 117 25.81 14.04 -3.39
CA SER A 117 26.66 14.06 -3.75
C SER A 117 27.52 13.66 -3.57
N GLU A 118 27.77 13.23 -3.21
CA GLU A 118 28.41 12.77 -2.92
C GLU A 118 28.74 12.12 -3.23
N PRO A 119 29.27 11.97 -3.66
CA PRO A 119 29.47 11.00 -3.90
C PRO A 119 30.16 10.36 -3.25
N THR A 120 30.34 10.57 -2.83
CA THR A 120 30.90 10.13 -2.20
C THR A 120 30.58 9.43 -1.39
N ARG A 121 30.34 8.99 -1.18
CA ARG A 121 30.04 8.33 -0.43
C ARG A 121 29.63 7.35 -0.69
N PRO A 122 30.00 6.65 -0.72
CA PRO A 122 29.52 5.63 -1.02
C PRO A 122 28.89 5.15 0.03
N TYR A 123 28.61 4.80 0.39
CA TYR A 123 28.01 4.49 1.39
C TYR A 123 28.05 3.45 1.84
#